data_4b44f039a0168e78c295045a3c6a5792
#
_entry.id   4b44f039a0168e78c295045a3c6a5792
#
_cell.length_a   1.000
_cell.length_b   1.000
_cell.length_c   1.000
_cell.angle_alpha   90.00
_cell.angle_beta   90.00
_cell.angle_gamma   90.00
#
_symmetry.space_group_name_H-M   'P 1'
#
loop_
_entity.id
_entity.type
_entity.pdbx_description
1 polymer ?
#
loop_
_entity_poly.entity_id
_entity_poly.type
_entity_poly.pdbx_seq_one_letter_code
_entity_poly.pdbx_strand_id
1 'polypeptide(L)'
;MKNDRRPPGETAAPRRFVFLHGFTQTHHHWHDAADRLVRRVGARATSAFVDLPGHGLSAPNAGSSDIDRIGRELVLLAGAGTYIGYSMGGRCALVAAVTGDPRLERLVLIGATPGIENATDRAERRRLDAERAAHLEAVGLDRFLDEWLSLPMFAGLPDDGDALEQRRRNTVQGLADSLRHHGTGSQTPLWDHLGAIRVPTLVLAGALDTKFVEIGERMAERIPDATFLTIERAGHAAHLERPDETVESITDWLERSD
;
A
#
# COMPACT_ATOMS: atom_id res chain seq x y z
N MET A 1 -1.70 -37.62 -8.05
CA MET A 1 -0.45 -36.85 -7.87
C MET A 1 0.17 -36.66 -9.24
N LYS A 2 -0.07 -35.50 -9.89
CA LYS A 2 0.65 -35.09 -11.11
C LYS A 2 1.86 -34.32 -10.67
N ASN A 3 3.03 -34.86 -10.94
CA ASN A 3 4.33 -34.28 -10.67
C ASN A 3 4.61 -33.28 -11.80
N ASP A 4 4.15 -32.04 -11.65
CA ASP A 4 4.38 -30.96 -12.63
C ASP A 4 5.75 -30.33 -12.35
N ARG A 5 6.82 -31.10 -12.64
CA ARG A 5 8.18 -30.55 -12.70
C ARG A 5 8.33 -29.91 -14.08
N ARG A 6 8.39 -28.56 -14.11
CA ARG A 6 8.79 -27.82 -15.32
C ARG A 6 10.06 -28.43 -15.93
N PRO A 7 10.14 -28.54 -17.27
CA PRO A 7 11.34 -29.04 -17.92
C PRO A 7 12.55 -28.13 -17.63
N PRO A 8 13.76 -28.68 -17.45
CA PRO A 8 14.96 -27.88 -17.23
C PRO A 8 15.27 -27.06 -18.50
N GLY A 9 15.17 -25.74 -18.38
CA GLY A 9 15.45 -24.78 -19.47
C GLY A 9 14.36 -23.74 -19.72
N GLU A 10 13.19 -23.88 -19.15
CA GLU A 10 12.14 -22.86 -19.26
C GLU A 10 12.45 -21.71 -18.29
N THR A 11 12.97 -20.61 -18.81
CA THR A 11 13.26 -19.41 -18.02
C THR A 11 11.92 -18.84 -17.56
N ALA A 12 11.73 -18.71 -16.22
CA ALA A 12 10.55 -18.07 -15.65
C ALA A 12 10.27 -16.73 -16.33
N ALA A 13 8.99 -16.41 -16.56
CA ALA A 13 8.59 -15.12 -17.12
C ALA A 13 9.12 -13.97 -16.24
N PRO A 14 9.51 -12.82 -16.86
CA PRO A 14 9.95 -11.68 -16.09
C PRO A 14 8.87 -11.24 -15.12
N ARG A 15 9.22 -11.01 -13.84
CA ARG A 15 8.31 -10.52 -12.81
C ARG A 15 8.46 -9.02 -12.68
N ARG A 16 7.35 -8.30 -12.72
CA ARG A 16 7.32 -6.87 -12.49
C ARG A 16 6.56 -6.58 -11.21
N PHE A 17 7.18 -5.79 -10.33
CA PHE A 17 6.61 -5.33 -9.07
C PHE A 17 6.27 -3.84 -9.18
N VAL A 18 5.03 -3.47 -8.81
CA VAL A 18 4.54 -2.09 -8.78
C VAL A 18 4.35 -1.69 -7.33
N PHE A 19 5.11 -0.70 -6.87
CA PHE A 19 5.12 -0.26 -5.48
C PHE A 19 4.35 1.03 -5.27
N LEU A 20 3.46 1.03 -4.25
CA LEU A 20 2.52 2.10 -3.94
C LEU A 20 2.68 2.50 -2.47
N HIS A 21 3.13 3.73 -2.24
CA HIS A 21 3.46 4.24 -0.91
C HIS A 21 2.23 4.64 -0.08
N GLY A 22 2.43 4.84 1.23
CA GLY A 22 1.45 5.39 2.17
C GLY A 22 1.42 6.93 2.19
N PHE A 23 0.46 7.49 2.94
CA PHE A 23 0.36 8.94 3.14
C PHE A 23 1.66 9.53 3.74
N THR A 24 2.04 10.70 3.32
CA THR A 24 3.31 11.42 3.56
C THR A 24 4.56 10.80 2.94
N GLN A 25 4.53 9.55 2.50
CA GLN A 25 5.65 8.91 1.82
C GLN A 25 5.76 9.36 0.36
N THR A 26 6.85 8.95 -0.29
CA THR A 26 7.08 9.01 -1.73
C THR A 26 7.56 7.64 -2.21
N HIS A 27 7.74 7.46 -3.50
CA HIS A 27 8.29 6.23 -4.09
C HIS A 27 9.63 5.80 -3.46
N HIS A 28 10.44 6.73 -2.97
CA HIS A 28 11.74 6.44 -2.35
C HIS A 28 11.65 5.51 -1.14
N HIS A 29 10.54 5.54 -0.40
CA HIS A 29 10.35 4.68 0.78
C HIS A 29 10.24 3.19 0.43
N TRP A 30 10.18 2.85 -0.85
CA TRP A 30 10.15 1.48 -1.31
C TRP A 30 11.50 0.97 -1.84
N HIS A 31 12.51 1.84 -2.05
CA HIS A 31 13.74 1.45 -2.75
C HIS A 31 14.45 0.30 -2.05
N ASP A 32 14.66 0.36 -0.73
CA ASP A 32 15.35 -0.69 0.01
C ASP A 32 14.59 -2.02 -0.03
N ALA A 33 13.29 -2.02 0.27
CA ALA A 33 12.47 -3.24 0.22
C ALA A 33 12.38 -3.81 -1.21
N ALA A 34 12.27 -2.96 -2.23
CA ALA A 34 12.23 -3.36 -3.63
C ALA A 34 13.55 -4.00 -4.08
N ASP A 35 14.69 -3.40 -3.71
CA ASP A 35 16.01 -3.94 -4.01
C ASP A 35 16.25 -5.31 -3.34
N ARG A 36 15.81 -5.47 -2.10
CA ARG A 36 15.86 -6.77 -1.40
C ARG A 36 14.99 -7.80 -2.11
N LEU A 37 13.75 -7.43 -2.48
CA LEU A 37 12.82 -8.33 -3.18
C LEU A 37 13.37 -8.76 -4.54
N VAL A 38 13.84 -7.81 -5.36
CA VAL A 38 14.43 -8.10 -6.68
C VAL A 38 15.63 -9.03 -6.57
N ARG A 39 16.52 -8.80 -5.58
CA ARG A 39 17.66 -9.70 -5.35
C ARG A 39 17.25 -11.12 -4.99
N ARG A 40 16.19 -11.30 -4.19
CA ARG A 40 15.70 -12.63 -3.79
C ARG A 40 14.99 -13.35 -4.95
N VAL A 41 14.16 -12.63 -5.70
CA VAL A 41 13.40 -13.21 -6.84
C VAL A 41 14.30 -13.51 -8.03
N GLY A 42 15.38 -12.74 -8.22
CA GLY A 42 16.39 -13.00 -9.23
C GLY A 42 16.41 -12.03 -10.43
N ALA A 43 17.35 -12.23 -11.33
CA ALA A 43 17.78 -11.27 -12.36
C ALA A 43 16.70 -10.83 -13.38
N ARG A 44 15.54 -11.45 -13.42
CA ARG A 44 14.43 -11.09 -14.30
C ARG A 44 13.34 -10.28 -13.60
N ALA A 45 13.49 -9.98 -12.31
CA ALA A 45 12.59 -9.12 -11.59
C ALA A 45 12.87 -7.64 -11.87
N THR A 46 11.83 -6.84 -12.02
CA THR A 46 11.90 -5.40 -12.21
C THR A 46 10.96 -4.68 -11.27
N SER A 47 11.30 -3.45 -10.90
CA SER A 47 10.49 -2.60 -10.04
C SER A 47 9.95 -1.40 -10.80
N ALA A 48 8.71 -1.01 -10.51
CA ALA A 48 8.11 0.25 -10.89
C ALA A 48 7.58 0.94 -9.64
N PHE A 49 7.81 2.22 -9.53
CA PHE A 49 7.44 3.01 -8.37
C PHE A 49 6.45 4.09 -8.78
N VAL A 50 5.42 4.28 -7.98
CA VAL A 50 4.38 5.27 -8.26
C VAL A 50 4.33 6.27 -7.11
N ASP A 51 4.53 7.55 -7.43
CA ASP A 51 4.10 8.63 -6.53
C ASP A 51 2.60 8.85 -6.74
N LEU A 52 1.83 8.60 -5.70
CA LEU A 52 0.38 8.81 -5.74
C LEU A 52 0.05 10.30 -5.83
N PRO A 53 -1.11 10.70 -6.39
CA PRO A 53 -1.49 12.09 -6.51
C PRO A 53 -1.33 12.88 -5.21
N GLY A 54 -0.75 14.07 -5.31
CA GLY A 54 -0.42 14.92 -4.16
C GLY A 54 0.89 14.59 -3.45
N HIS A 55 1.66 13.58 -3.92
CA HIS A 55 2.91 13.16 -3.31
C HIS A 55 4.08 13.16 -4.31
N GLY A 56 5.27 13.42 -3.79
CA GLY A 56 6.54 13.32 -4.51
C GLY A 56 6.56 14.07 -5.83
N LEU A 57 6.86 13.35 -6.92
CA LEU A 57 6.91 13.90 -8.27
C LEU A 57 5.54 14.05 -8.95
N SER A 58 4.47 13.48 -8.38
CA SER A 58 3.12 13.66 -8.88
C SER A 58 2.63 15.05 -8.57
N ALA A 59 2.36 15.85 -9.61
CA ALA A 59 1.81 17.18 -9.43
C ALA A 59 0.54 17.14 -8.55
N PRO A 60 0.32 18.13 -7.69
CA PRO A 60 -0.93 18.24 -6.97
C PRO A 60 -2.06 18.19 -8.00
N ASN A 61 -2.91 17.19 -7.91
CA ASN A 61 -4.07 17.16 -8.76
C ASN A 61 -4.98 18.32 -8.35
N ALA A 62 -5.02 19.35 -9.17
CA ALA A 62 -5.97 20.44 -9.07
C ALA A 62 -7.43 19.96 -9.31
N GLY A 63 -7.65 18.67 -9.38
CA GLY A 63 -8.95 18.04 -9.56
C GLY A 63 -9.16 16.99 -8.49
N SER A 64 -10.35 16.91 -7.98
CA SER A 64 -10.91 15.98 -7.00
C SER A 64 -10.88 14.52 -7.47
N SER A 65 -9.69 13.97 -7.81
CA SER A 65 -9.56 12.53 -8.00
C SER A 65 -9.69 11.88 -6.65
N ASP A 66 -10.77 11.15 -6.42
CA ASP A 66 -10.92 10.30 -5.26
C ASP A 66 -10.08 9.01 -5.40
N ILE A 67 -9.94 8.29 -4.31
CA ILE A 67 -9.15 7.05 -4.28
C ILE A 67 -9.73 5.98 -5.22
N ASP A 68 -11.04 6.01 -5.46
CA ASP A 68 -11.72 5.06 -6.35
C ASP A 68 -11.31 5.31 -7.81
N ARG A 69 -11.17 6.57 -8.22
CA ARG A 69 -10.66 6.93 -9.53
C ARG A 69 -9.18 6.58 -9.68
N ILE A 70 -8.37 6.94 -8.68
CA ILE A 70 -6.93 6.62 -8.69
C ILE A 70 -6.73 5.12 -8.88
N GLY A 71 -7.43 4.29 -8.10
CA GLY A 71 -7.30 2.83 -8.21
C GLY A 71 -7.69 2.29 -9.58
N ARG A 72 -8.77 2.79 -10.19
CA ARG A 72 -9.18 2.40 -11.55
C ARG A 72 -8.17 2.79 -12.63
N GLU A 73 -7.56 3.96 -12.51
CA GLU A 73 -6.57 4.47 -13.47
C GLU A 73 -5.17 3.87 -13.24
N LEU A 74 -4.89 3.39 -12.05
CA LEU A 74 -3.58 2.90 -11.62
C LEU A 74 -3.00 1.84 -12.56
N VAL A 75 -3.81 0.84 -12.93
CA VAL A 75 -3.37 -0.29 -13.76
C VAL A 75 -3.08 0.16 -15.19
N LEU A 76 -3.79 1.18 -15.68
CA LEU A 76 -3.54 1.79 -16.99
C LEU A 76 -2.17 2.47 -17.04
N LEU A 77 -1.80 3.11 -15.95
CA LEU A 77 -0.55 3.89 -15.85
C LEU A 77 0.66 2.99 -15.52
N ALA A 78 0.49 2.08 -14.56
CA ALA A 78 1.59 1.28 -14.05
C ALA A 78 1.82 -0.03 -14.84
N GLY A 79 0.83 -0.53 -15.61
CA GLY A 79 0.94 -1.72 -16.45
C GLY A 79 0.85 -3.04 -15.69
N ALA A 80 1.17 -4.15 -16.36
CA ALA A 80 1.05 -5.49 -15.80
C ALA A 80 2.07 -5.77 -14.69
N GLY A 81 1.69 -6.57 -13.68
CA GLY A 81 2.57 -7.05 -12.61
C GLY A 81 1.91 -7.35 -11.28
N THR A 82 2.76 -7.62 -10.29
CA THR A 82 2.38 -7.76 -8.87
C THR A 82 2.33 -6.38 -8.23
N TYR A 83 1.18 -6.00 -7.70
CA TYR A 83 0.98 -4.71 -7.04
C TYR A 83 1.21 -4.85 -5.54
N ILE A 84 2.13 -4.07 -5.00
CA ILE A 84 2.51 -4.06 -3.58
C ILE A 84 2.19 -2.68 -3.02
N GLY A 85 1.15 -2.61 -2.18
CA GLY A 85 0.66 -1.35 -1.65
C GLY A 85 0.67 -1.30 -0.13
N TYR A 86 1.20 -0.20 0.40
CA TYR A 86 1.17 0.09 1.84
C TYR A 86 0.12 1.14 2.17
N SER A 87 -0.72 0.87 3.18
CA SER A 87 -1.70 1.80 3.74
C SER A 87 -2.55 2.48 2.65
N MET A 88 -2.36 3.75 2.34
CA MET A 88 -3.05 4.46 1.25
C MET A 88 -2.80 3.81 -0.11
N GLY A 89 -1.56 3.43 -0.41
CA GLY A 89 -1.20 2.72 -1.65
C GLY A 89 -1.87 1.35 -1.74
N GLY A 90 -1.99 0.64 -0.61
CA GLY A 90 -2.75 -0.61 -0.53
C GLY A 90 -4.24 -0.41 -0.80
N ARG A 91 -4.83 0.70 -0.36
CA ARG A 91 -6.23 1.04 -0.67
C ARG A 91 -6.44 1.32 -2.17
N CYS A 92 -5.50 2.02 -2.81
CA CYS A 92 -5.54 2.21 -4.26
C CYS A 92 -5.41 0.87 -5.01
N ALA A 93 -4.48 0.00 -4.60
CA ALA A 93 -4.31 -1.32 -5.18
C ALA A 93 -5.55 -2.21 -5.00
N LEU A 94 -6.22 -2.11 -3.85
CA LEU A 94 -7.45 -2.85 -3.58
C LEU A 94 -8.60 -2.41 -4.48
N VAL A 95 -8.76 -1.09 -4.71
CA VAL A 95 -9.71 -0.57 -5.71
C VAL A 95 -9.38 -1.12 -7.10
N ALA A 96 -8.10 -1.10 -7.50
CA ALA A 96 -7.67 -1.66 -8.78
C ALA A 96 -8.04 -3.15 -8.89
N ALA A 97 -7.79 -3.94 -7.85
CA ALA A 97 -8.05 -5.37 -7.84
C ALA A 97 -9.54 -5.74 -7.99
N VAL A 98 -10.45 -4.99 -7.37
CA VAL A 98 -11.89 -5.24 -7.51
C VAL A 98 -12.44 -4.92 -8.90
N THR A 99 -11.68 -4.18 -9.74
CA THR A 99 -12.07 -3.98 -11.16
C THR A 99 -11.90 -5.24 -12.01
N GLY A 100 -11.08 -6.19 -11.56
CA GLY A 100 -10.76 -7.42 -12.30
C GLY A 100 -9.87 -7.20 -13.52
N ASP A 101 -9.10 -6.11 -13.58
CA ASP A 101 -8.19 -5.83 -14.70
C ASP A 101 -7.06 -6.89 -14.73
N PRO A 102 -6.89 -7.63 -15.85
CA PRO A 102 -5.94 -8.74 -15.94
C PRO A 102 -4.47 -8.33 -15.84
N ARG A 103 -4.16 -7.03 -15.93
CA ARG A 103 -2.80 -6.52 -15.72
C ARG A 103 -2.38 -6.54 -14.24
N LEU A 104 -3.33 -6.52 -13.31
CA LEU A 104 -3.04 -6.78 -11.91
C LEU A 104 -2.98 -8.30 -11.73
N GLU A 105 -1.77 -8.87 -11.74
CA GLU A 105 -1.54 -10.32 -11.75
C GLU A 105 -1.55 -10.93 -10.34
N ARG A 106 -1.07 -10.18 -9.35
CA ARG A 106 -1.05 -10.53 -7.93
C ARG A 106 -1.15 -9.27 -7.08
N LEU A 107 -1.62 -9.41 -5.86
CA LEU A 107 -1.83 -8.30 -4.93
C LEU A 107 -1.13 -8.56 -3.60
N VAL A 108 -0.35 -7.58 -3.12
CA VAL A 108 0.22 -7.57 -1.77
C VAL A 108 -0.24 -6.30 -1.06
N LEU A 109 -0.91 -6.46 0.07
CA LEU A 109 -1.47 -5.39 0.88
C LEU A 109 -0.77 -5.35 2.24
N ILE A 110 -0.17 -4.21 2.61
CA ILE A 110 0.50 -4.02 3.89
C ILE A 110 -0.22 -2.92 4.67
N GLY A 111 -0.81 -3.23 5.82
CA GLY A 111 -1.52 -2.27 6.65
C GLY A 111 -2.64 -1.52 5.91
N ALA A 112 -3.34 -2.19 5.01
CA ALA A 112 -4.42 -1.61 4.20
C ALA A 112 -5.81 -1.99 4.73
N THR A 113 -6.82 -1.23 4.32
CA THR A 113 -8.23 -1.45 4.69
C THR A 113 -9.14 -1.32 3.48
N PRO A 114 -10.22 -2.11 3.39
CA PRO A 114 -11.27 -1.93 2.39
C PRO A 114 -12.14 -0.68 2.61
N GLY A 115 -11.87 0.10 3.66
CA GLY A 115 -12.64 1.28 4.02
C GLY A 115 -13.53 1.09 5.26
N ILE A 116 -14.18 2.16 5.69
CA ILE A 116 -15.03 2.20 6.88
C ILE A 116 -16.46 1.86 6.47
N GLU A 117 -17.00 0.74 6.98
CA GLU A 117 -18.36 0.25 6.66
C GLU A 117 -19.43 1.18 7.21
N ASN A 118 -19.34 1.53 8.50
CA ASN A 118 -20.34 2.37 9.16
C ASN A 118 -20.33 3.79 8.58
N ALA A 119 -21.49 4.28 8.13
CA ALA A 119 -21.61 5.58 7.49
C ALA A 119 -21.31 6.75 8.45
N THR A 120 -21.68 6.63 9.72
CA THR A 120 -21.43 7.64 10.75
C THR A 120 -19.94 7.73 11.06
N ASP A 121 -19.27 6.60 11.26
CA ASP A 121 -17.82 6.55 11.52
C ASP A 121 -17.03 7.06 10.30
N ARG A 122 -17.51 6.76 9.10
CA ARG A 122 -16.92 7.25 7.85
C ARG A 122 -17.07 8.76 7.71
N ALA A 123 -18.23 9.31 8.05
CA ALA A 123 -18.45 10.76 8.04
C ALA A 123 -17.59 11.47 9.09
N GLU A 124 -17.47 10.92 10.27
CA GLU A 124 -16.60 11.44 11.34
C GLU A 124 -15.12 11.38 10.92
N ARG A 125 -14.70 10.26 10.33
CA ARG A 125 -13.33 10.16 9.80
C ARG A 125 -13.05 11.20 8.70
N ARG A 126 -14.00 11.49 7.83
CA ARG A 126 -13.87 12.53 6.81
C ARG A 126 -13.71 13.91 7.44
N ARG A 127 -14.49 14.20 8.50
CA ARG A 127 -14.35 15.44 9.26
C ARG A 127 -12.95 15.58 9.86
N LEU A 128 -12.45 14.52 10.51
CA LEU A 128 -11.10 14.49 11.09
C LEU A 128 -10.00 14.64 10.03
N ASP A 129 -10.14 14.04 8.86
CA ASP A 129 -9.18 14.17 7.77
C ASP A 129 -9.18 15.61 7.23
N ALA A 130 -10.35 16.28 7.16
CA ALA A 130 -10.44 17.69 6.77
C ALA A 130 -9.81 18.64 7.82
N GLU A 131 -9.98 18.35 9.11
CA GLU A 131 -9.33 19.09 10.19
C GLU A 131 -7.80 18.94 10.17
N ARG A 132 -7.30 17.73 9.92
CA ARG A 132 -5.87 17.49 9.73
C ARG A 132 -5.30 18.26 8.53
N ALA A 133 -6.06 18.32 7.43
CA ALA A 133 -5.67 19.10 6.26
C ALA A 133 -5.57 20.60 6.60
N ALA A 134 -6.56 21.16 7.30
CA ALA A 134 -6.53 22.55 7.75
C ALA A 134 -5.40 22.80 8.75
N HIS A 135 -5.12 21.85 9.64
CA HIS A 135 -3.98 21.95 10.56
C HIS A 135 -2.64 21.97 9.81
N LEU A 136 -2.44 21.06 8.84
CA LEU A 136 -1.26 21.06 7.98
C LEU A 136 -1.06 22.40 7.26
N GLU A 137 -2.12 22.98 6.72
CA GLU A 137 -2.09 24.30 6.06
C GLU A 137 -1.70 25.42 7.03
N ALA A 138 -2.11 25.31 8.29
CA ALA A 138 -1.82 26.30 9.33
C ALA A 138 -0.40 26.21 9.88
N VAL A 139 0.14 25.00 10.10
CA VAL A 139 1.44 24.80 10.77
C VAL A 139 2.60 24.59 9.81
N GLY A 140 2.31 24.26 8.55
CA GLY A 140 3.30 23.94 7.54
C GLY A 140 3.80 22.48 7.60
N LEU A 141 4.58 22.12 6.58
CA LEU A 141 4.96 20.73 6.31
C LEU A 141 5.83 20.13 7.43
N ASP A 142 6.91 20.82 7.82
CA ASP A 142 7.87 20.26 8.77
C ASP A 142 7.22 19.93 10.12
N ARG A 143 6.49 20.89 10.69
CA ARG A 143 5.81 20.67 11.97
C ARG A 143 4.75 19.58 11.87
N PHE A 144 4.01 19.56 10.78
CA PHE A 144 3.02 18.50 10.57
C PHE A 144 3.68 17.10 10.48
N LEU A 145 4.83 16.98 9.79
CA LEU A 145 5.56 15.72 9.70
C LEU A 145 6.07 15.25 11.05
N ASP A 146 6.61 16.18 11.89
CA ASP A 146 7.05 15.87 13.24
C ASP A 146 5.88 15.33 14.09
N GLU A 147 4.73 16.01 14.05
CA GLU A 147 3.52 15.59 14.76
C GLU A 147 2.96 14.27 14.20
N TRP A 148 2.96 14.09 12.89
CA TRP A 148 2.48 12.88 12.23
C TRP A 148 3.32 11.66 12.58
N LEU A 149 4.63 11.78 12.51
CA LEU A 149 5.56 10.69 12.78
C LEU A 149 5.66 10.36 14.28
N SER A 150 5.25 11.28 15.17
CA SER A 150 5.15 11.02 16.61
C SER A 150 3.94 10.18 17.03
N LEU A 151 3.02 9.89 16.10
CA LEU A 151 1.85 9.05 16.41
C LEU A 151 2.28 7.63 16.82
N PRO A 152 1.61 7.03 17.82
CA PRO A 152 1.97 5.71 18.35
C PRO A 152 2.11 4.61 17.28
N MET A 153 1.33 4.69 16.20
CA MET A 153 1.39 3.71 15.11
C MET A 153 2.73 3.72 14.35
N PHE A 154 3.56 4.75 14.53
CA PHE A 154 4.88 4.90 13.90
C PHE A 154 6.05 4.78 14.89
N ALA A 155 5.78 4.36 16.12
CA ALA A 155 6.81 4.23 17.16
C ALA A 155 7.93 3.23 16.81
N GLY A 156 7.67 2.31 15.88
CA GLY A 156 8.64 1.32 15.41
C GLY A 156 9.47 1.75 14.20
N LEU A 157 9.19 2.92 13.63
CA LEU A 157 9.97 3.41 12.49
C LEU A 157 11.43 3.65 12.88
N PRO A 158 12.39 3.27 12.01
CA PRO A 158 13.79 3.62 12.22
C PRO A 158 13.98 5.15 12.20
N ASP A 159 14.94 5.63 12.97
CA ASP A 159 15.40 7.01 12.87
C ASP A 159 16.24 7.16 11.59
N ASP A 160 15.58 7.53 10.51
CA ASP A 160 16.15 7.65 9.17
C ASP A 160 15.94 9.07 8.64
N GLY A 161 17.01 9.87 8.73
CA GLY A 161 17.01 11.25 8.23
C GLY A 161 16.76 11.36 6.73
N ASP A 162 17.20 10.37 5.92
CA ASP A 162 16.93 10.37 4.48
C ASP A 162 15.43 10.13 4.21
N ALA A 163 14.79 9.20 4.91
CA ALA A 163 13.36 9.00 4.82
C ALA A 163 12.56 10.26 5.17
N LEU A 164 13.00 11.06 6.17
CA LEU A 164 12.38 12.32 6.50
C LEU A 164 12.57 13.37 5.38
N GLU A 165 13.76 13.47 4.80
CA GLU A 165 14.02 14.37 3.67
C GLU A 165 13.18 14.01 2.44
N GLN A 166 12.94 12.72 2.20
CA GLN A 166 12.04 12.30 1.12
C GLN A 166 10.59 12.70 1.40
N ARG A 167 10.12 12.69 2.65
CA ARG A 167 8.79 13.19 3.02
C ARG A 167 8.67 14.70 2.80
N ARG A 168 9.74 15.47 3.03
CA ARG A 168 9.82 16.92 2.80
C ARG A 168 9.71 17.31 1.32
N ARG A 169 9.82 16.36 0.40
CA ARG A 169 9.56 16.62 -1.03
C ARG A 169 8.08 16.75 -1.36
N ASN A 170 7.20 16.41 -0.44
CA ASN A 170 5.78 16.69 -0.57
C ASN A 170 5.48 18.20 -0.40
N THR A 171 4.33 18.61 -0.85
CA THR A 171 3.84 19.97 -0.64
C THR A 171 2.70 20.00 0.37
N VAL A 172 2.56 21.11 1.09
CA VAL A 172 1.42 21.34 1.99
C VAL A 172 0.10 21.11 1.26
N GLN A 173 -0.05 21.71 0.08
CA GLN A 173 -1.28 21.58 -0.73
C GLN A 173 -1.53 20.14 -1.15
N GLY A 174 -0.53 19.44 -1.68
CA GLY A 174 -0.68 18.05 -2.13
C GLY A 174 -1.11 17.11 -1.01
N LEU A 175 -0.50 17.21 0.17
CA LEU A 175 -0.88 16.40 1.32
C LEU A 175 -2.25 16.80 1.89
N ALA A 176 -2.59 18.10 1.92
CA ALA A 176 -3.90 18.56 2.37
C ALA A 176 -5.02 18.04 1.44
N ASP A 177 -4.82 18.10 0.12
CA ASP A 177 -5.76 17.57 -0.86
C ASP A 177 -5.87 16.03 -0.74
N SER A 178 -4.75 15.35 -0.50
CA SER A 178 -4.76 13.90 -0.25
C SER A 178 -5.56 13.55 1.00
N LEU A 179 -5.44 14.28 2.11
CA LEU A 179 -6.27 14.06 3.29
C LEU A 179 -7.76 14.23 3.00
N ARG A 180 -8.14 15.24 2.24
CA ARG A 180 -9.55 15.54 1.90
C ARG A 180 -10.16 14.53 0.94
N HIS A 181 -9.40 14.12 -0.09
CA HIS A 181 -9.93 13.33 -1.20
C HIS A 181 -9.52 11.85 -1.16
N HIS A 182 -8.37 11.53 -0.58
CA HIS A 182 -7.84 10.17 -0.48
C HIS A 182 -7.88 9.62 0.95
N GLY A 183 -8.41 10.38 1.93
CA GLY A 183 -8.62 9.92 3.29
C GLY A 183 -9.54 8.70 3.36
N THR A 184 -9.39 7.87 4.40
CA THR A 184 -10.22 6.67 4.56
C THR A 184 -11.70 7.01 4.72
N GLY A 185 -12.02 8.22 5.21
CA GLY A 185 -13.39 8.72 5.30
C GLY A 185 -14.03 9.09 3.95
N SER A 186 -13.22 9.31 2.91
CA SER A 186 -13.70 9.65 1.56
C SER A 186 -13.79 8.43 0.63
N GLN A 187 -13.25 7.29 1.05
CA GLN A 187 -13.26 6.05 0.28
C GLN A 187 -14.62 5.36 0.32
N THR A 188 -15.09 4.86 -0.83
CA THR A 188 -16.19 3.92 -0.88
C THR A 188 -15.78 2.59 -0.22
N PRO A 189 -16.56 2.04 0.74
CA PRO A 189 -16.24 0.75 1.33
C PRO A 189 -16.28 -0.37 0.30
N LEU A 190 -15.25 -1.24 0.32
CA LEU A 190 -15.10 -2.35 -0.64
C LEU A 190 -15.40 -3.72 -0.03
N TRP A 191 -15.87 -3.79 1.22
CA TRP A 191 -16.08 -5.05 1.93
C TRP A 191 -16.94 -6.04 1.16
N ASP A 192 -18.03 -5.57 0.54
CA ASP A 192 -18.96 -6.39 -0.25
C ASP A 192 -18.41 -6.75 -1.64
N HIS A 193 -17.30 -6.12 -2.04
CA HIS A 193 -16.64 -6.33 -3.34
C HIS A 193 -15.40 -7.23 -3.26
N LEU A 194 -14.91 -7.55 -2.06
CA LEU A 194 -13.69 -8.35 -1.87
C LEU A 194 -13.80 -9.73 -2.54
N GLY A 195 -14.99 -10.34 -2.53
CA GLY A 195 -15.26 -11.59 -3.22
C GLY A 195 -15.13 -11.53 -4.75
N ALA A 196 -14.99 -10.34 -5.34
CA ALA A 196 -14.75 -10.20 -6.78
C ALA A 196 -13.25 -10.30 -7.16
N ILE A 197 -12.34 -10.19 -6.20
CA ILE A 197 -10.89 -10.30 -6.44
C ILE A 197 -10.56 -11.74 -6.81
N ARG A 198 -9.92 -11.93 -7.98
CA ARG A 198 -9.61 -13.25 -8.55
C ARG A 198 -8.13 -13.58 -8.60
N VAL A 199 -7.29 -12.63 -8.24
CA VAL A 199 -5.84 -12.80 -8.26
C VAL A 199 -5.34 -13.28 -6.89
N PRO A 200 -4.24 -14.06 -6.84
CA PRO A 200 -3.60 -14.39 -5.59
C PRO A 200 -3.29 -13.13 -4.79
N THR A 201 -3.66 -13.13 -3.51
CA THR A 201 -3.58 -11.95 -2.65
C THR A 201 -2.86 -12.29 -1.34
N LEU A 202 -1.83 -11.51 -1.02
CA LEU A 202 -1.18 -11.54 0.29
C LEU A 202 -1.59 -10.31 1.10
N VAL A 203 -2.10 -10.53 2.29
CA VAL A 203 -2.43 -9.47 3.25
C VAL A 203 -1.44 -9.54 4.41
N LEU A 204 -0.74 -8.44 4.66
CA LEU A 204 0.26 -8.31 5.72
C LEU A 204 -0.14 -7.22 6.72
N ALA A 205 0.08 -7.49 8.00
CA ALA A 205 0.00 -6.51 9.07
C ALA A 205 1.16 -6.69 10.03
N GLY A 206 1.66 -5.61 10.62
CA GLY A 206 2.57 -5.72 11.75
C GLY A 206 1.84 -6.25 12.98
N ALA A 207 2.42 -7.19 13.71
CA ALA A 207 1.79 -7.83 14.88
C ALA A 207 1.44 -6.85 16.01
N LEU A 208 2.12 -5.69 16.06
CA LEU A 208 1.84 -4.63 17.03
C LEU A 208 0.69 -3.69 16.61
N ASP A 209 0.26 -3.75 15.35
CA ASP A 209 -0.88 -2.98 14.84
C ASP A 209 -2.16 -3.84 14.87
N THR A 210 -2.67 -4.08 16.07
CA THR A 210 -3.79 -4.99 16.34
C THR A 210 -5.03 -4.67 15.51
N LYS A 211 -5.29 -3.38 15.27
CA LYS A 211 -6.39 -2.95 14.40
C LYS A 211 -6.25 -3.49 12.98
N PHE A 212 -5.06 -3.43 12.40
CA PHE A 212 -4.85 -3.90 11.03
C PHE A 212 -4.63 -5.41 10.94
N VAL A 213 -4.28 -6.06 12.06
CA VAL A 213 -4.36 -7.53 12.19
C VAL A 213 -5.81 -7.98 12.02
N GLU A 214 -6.76 -7.43 12.82
CA GLU A 214 -8.19 -7.76 12.74
C GLU A 214 -8.79 -7.47 11.34
N ILE A 215 -8.40 -6.33 10.74
CA ILE A 215 -8.84 -5.97 9.39
C ILE A 215 -8.30 -6.96 8.35
N GLY A 216 -7.02 -7.33 8.47
CA GLY A 216 -6.34 -8.25 7.56
C GLY A 216 -6.93 -9.65 7.57
N GLU A 217 -7.21 -10.19 8.76
CA GLU A 217 -7.90 -11.46 8.93
C GLU A 217 -9.27 -11.46 8.23
N ARG A 218 -10.09 -10.44 8.53
CA ARG A 218 -11.42 -10.27 7.90
C ARG A 218 -11.35 -10.11 6.38
N MET A 219 -10.30 -9.47 5.85
CA MET A 219 -10.09 -9.34 4.40
C MET A 219 -9.78 -10.70 3.79
N ALA A 220 -8.87 -11.45 4.39
CA ALA A 220 -8.46 -12.76 3.88
C ALA A 220 -9.62 -13.78 3.90
N GLU A 221 -10.54 -13.69 4.86
CA GLU A 221 -11.77 -14.51 4.87
C GLU A 221 -12.71 -14.22 3.69
N ARG A 222 -12.65 -13.02 3.09
CA ARG A 222 -13.57 -12.58 2.04
C ARG A 222 -12.98 -12.61 0.63
N ILE A 223 -11.66 -12.56 0.52
CA ILE A 223 -10.96 -12.66 -0.77
C ILE A 223 -10.72 -14.15 -1.06
N PRO A 224 -11.22 -14.70 -2.19
CA PRO A 224 -11.22 -16.14 -2.45
C PRO A 224 -9.84 -16.82 -2.44
N ASP A 225 -8.80 -16.12 -2.91
CA ASP A 225 -7.43 -16.62 -2.95
C ASP A 225 -6.51 -15.67 -2.16
N ALA A 226 -6.73 -15.61 -0.85
CA ALA A 226 -5.94 -14.77 0.04
C ALA A 226 -5.19 -15.55 1.11
N THR A 227 -3.99 -15.08 1.41
CA THR A 227 -3.19 -15.48 2.57
C THR A 227 -3.02 -14.27 3.49
N PHE A 228 -3.27 -14.41 4.78
CA PHE A 228 -2.96 -13.40 5.78
C PHE A 228 -1.74 -13.83 6.61
N LEU A 229 -0.79 -12.92 6.82
CA LEU A 229 0.39 -13.12 7.66
C LEU A 229 0.64 -11.86 8.51
N THR A 230 1.15 -12.07 9.72
CA THR A 230 1.67 -11.01 10.58
C THR A 230 3.19 -10.92 10.49
N ILE A 231 3.71 -9.69 10.57
CA ILE A 231 5.16 -9.45 10.69
C ILE A 231 5.45 -9.15 12.17
N GLU A 232 6.19 -10.07 12.79
CA GLU A 232 6.51 -9.99 14.21
C GLU A 232 7.30 -8.72 14.55
N ARG A 233 6.99 -8.12 15.69
CA ARG A 233 7.66 -6.90 16.19
C ARG A 233 7.59 -5.70 15.25
N ALA A 234 6.63 -5.68 14.33
CA ALA A 234 6.34 -4.55 13.45
C ALA A 234 5.02 -3.88 13.84
N GLY A 235 4.97 -2.56 13.70
CA GLY A 235 3.77 -1.74 13.75
C GLY A 235 3.17 -1.54 12.35
N HIS A 236 2.62 -0.36 12.11
CA HIS A 236 1.84 -0.09 10.88
C HIS A 236 2.68 -0.15 9.60
N ALA A 237 3.94 0.28 9.64
CA ALA A 237 4.81 0.36 8.47
C ALA A 237 5.78 -0.84 8.40
N ALA A 238 5.26 -2.06 8.44
CA ALA A 238 6.05 -3.28 8.53
C ALA A 238 7.21 -3.36 7.52
N HIS A 239 7.02 -2.88 6.30
CA HIS A 239 8.04 -2.85 5.23
C HIS A 239 9.22 -1.91 5.53
N LEU A 240 9.05 -0.92 6.42
CA LEU A 240 10.11 -0.04 6.89
C LEU A 240 10.68 -0.48 8.25
N GLU A 241 9.83 -1.02 9.10
CA GLU A 241 10.21 -1.43 10.46
C GLU A 241 10.94 -2.78 10.48
N ARG A 242 10.57 -3.68 9.57
CA ARG A 242 11.11 -5.05 9.41
C ARG A 242 11.21 -5.42 7.93
N PRO A 243 12.10 -4.76 7.17
CA PRO A 243 12.18 -4.95 5.72
C PRO A 243 12.56 -6.37 5.32
N ASP A 244 13.48 -7.02 6.05
CA ASP A 244 13.93 -8.37 5.72
C ASP A 244 12.81 -9.40 5.91
N GLU A 245 12.10 -9.36 7.04
CA GLU A 245 11.02 -10.28 7.37
C GLU A 245 9.80 -10.04 6.45
N THR A 246 9.54 -8.78 6.10
CA THR A 246 8.47 -8.43 5.16
C THR A 246 8.77 -8.95 3.75
N VAL A 247 9.99 -8.75 3.26
CA VAL A 247 10.42 -9.23 1.94
C VAL A 247 10.46 -10.76 1.90
N GLU A 248 10.92 -11.42 2.97
CA GLU A 248 10.90 -12.88 3.09
C GLU A 248 9.48 -13.43 2.97
N SER A 249 8.54 -12.87 3.74
CA SER A 249 7.13 -13.27 3.68
C SER A 249 6.52 -13.12 2.28
N ILE A 250 6.85 -12.02 1.58
CA ILE A 250 6.42 -11.81 0.19
C ILE A 250 7.05 -12.84 -0.74
N THR A 251 8.35 -13.10 -0.62
CA THR A 251 9.07 -14.06 -1.48
C THR A 251 8.54 -15.47 -1.31
N ASP A 252 8.40 -15.94 -0.07
CA ASP A 252 7.87 -17.26 0.25
C ASP A 252 6.44 -17.45 -0.25
N TRP A 253 5.63 -16.39 -0.18
CA TRP A 253 4.28 -16.43 -0.73
C TRP A 253 4.29 -16.48 -2.26
N LEU A 254 5.13 -15.71 -2.93
CA LEU A 254 5.27 -15.74 -4.39
C LEU A 254 5.66 -17.12 -4.91
N GLU A 255 6.56 -17.84 -4.20
CA GLU A 255 6.99 -19.20 -4.58
C GLU A 255 5.86 -20.24 -4.45
N ARG A 256 4.92 -20.02 -3.53
CA ARG A 256 3.74 -20.90 -3.35
C ARG A 256 2.58 -20.58 -4.30
N SER A 257 2.58 -19.39 -4.89
CA SER A 257 1.51 -18.89 -5.76
C SER A 257 1.79 -19.06 -7.25
N ASP A 258 2.95 -19.65 -7.61
CA ASP A 258 3.34 -20.11 -8.95
C ASP A 258 2.88 -21.55 -9.17
#